data_17ce508b5568555c04e092c6de78e2a1
#
_entry.id   17ce508b5568555c04e092c6de78e2a1
#
_cell.length_a   1.000
_cell.length_b   1.000
_cell.length_c   1.000
_cell.angle_alpha   90.00
_cell.angle_beta   90.00
_cell.angle_gamma   90.00
#
_symmetry.space_group_name_H-M   'P 1'
#
loop_
_entity.id
_entity.type
_entity.pdbx_description
1 polymer ?
#
loop_
_entity_poly.entity_id
_entity_poly.type
_entity_poly.pdbx_seq_one_letter_code
_entity_poly.pdbx_strand_id
1 'polypeptide(L)'
;MALATKKLVIITLLGVAGVTAAENDYYNLTSVPFPKDLKLEISGMATLPEDRMALAIRKGEIWIAKGLSGGKPVYTKFASGLHEPLGLAYHKGNLYTVQRTELTRLRDTDNDGRADEYLTHAKGWGVTGNYHEYAYGPAIDHAGNMWVALNCSIGKGSNPNNQWRGWSLRVKPDGSWAPMSGGFRSPSGIGTNLVGDVFATDQQGNWFPSCPLMHLKRGAFHGHADSLPFTQ
;
A
#
# COMPACT_ATOMS: atom_id res chain seq x y z
N MET A 1 -8.63 -9.38 -77.33
CA MET A 1 -8.73 -10.42 -76.29
C MET A 1 -7.51 -10.24 -75.40
N ALA A 2 -7.67 -9.53 -74.27
CA ALA A 2 -6.56 -9.23 -73.39
C ALA A 2 -6.66 -10.16 -72.16
N LEU A 3 -5.63 -10.99 -71.96
CA LEU A 3 -5.50 -11.85 -70.78
C LEU A 3 -5.15 -10.97 -69.55
N ALA A 4 -6.02 -10.97 -68.55
CA ALA A 4 -5.74 -10.37 -67.27
C ALA A 4 -4.92 -11.33 -66.40
N THR A 5 -3.69 -10.95 -66.15
CA THR A 5 -2.78 -11.68 -65.23
C THR A 5 -3.16 -11.39 -63.78
N LYS A 6 -3.74 -12.37 -63.10
CA LYS A 6 -4.01 -12.28 -61.65
C LYS A 6 -2.68 -12.44 -60.90
N LYS A 7 -2.27 -11.36 -60.20
CA LYS A 7 -1.17 -11.43 -59.25
C LYS A 7 -1.65 -12.08 -57.94
N LEU A 8 -1.10 -13.23 -57.61
CA LEU A 8 -1.31 -13.89 -56.34
C LEU A 8 -0.38 -13.21 -55.28
N VAL A 9 -0.97 -12.53 -54.31
CA VAL A 9 -0.24 -11.97 -53.16
C VAL A 9 -0.20 -13.05 -52.08
N ILE A 10 0.95 -13.62 -51.84
CA ILE A 10 1.19 -14.55 -50.74
C ILE A 10 1.58 -13.66 -49.53
N ILE A 11 0.68 -13.54 -48.56
CA ILE A 11 0.98 -12.94 -47.25
C ILE A 11 1.57 -14.06 -46.41
N THR A 12 2.88 -14.05 -46.22
CA THR A 12 3.57 -14.90 -45.24
C THR A 12 3.34 -14.30 -43.87
N LEU A 13 2.45 -14.88 -43.08
CA LEU A 13 2.38 -14.60 -41.64
C LEU A 13 3.65 -15.17 -41.01
N LEU A 14 4.61 -14.30 -40.72
CA LEU A 14 5.68 -14.61 -39.78
C LEU A 14 5.03 -14.70 -38.38
N GLY A 15 4.76 -15.93 -37.95
CA GLY A 15 4.43 -16.20 -36.56
C GLY A 15 5.61 -15.78 -35.70
N VAL A 16 5.47 -14.70 -34.95
CA VAL A 16 6.35 -14.40 -33.84
C VAL A 16 6.08 -15.51 -32.82
N ALA A 17 6.96 -16.49 -32.76
CA ALA A 17 6.99 -17.42 -31.65
C ALA A 17 7.31 -16.58 -30.40
N GLY A 18 6.29 -16.20 -29.66
CA GLY A 18 6.46 -15.60 -28.36
C GLY A 18 7.22 -16.58 -27.50
N VAL A 19 8.43 -16.24 -27.11
CA VAL A 19 9.14 -16.95 -26.05
C VAL A 19 8.32 -16.70 -24.78
N THR A 20 7.47 -17.65 -24.43
CA THR A 20 6.82 -17.66 -23.11
C THR A 20 7.88 -18.15 -22.14
N ALA A 21 8.64 -17.22 -21.58
CA ALA A 21 9.51 -17.51 -20.45
C ALA A 21 8.65 -17.99 -19.28
N ALA A 22 9.00 -19.10 -18.67
CA ALA A 22 8.31 -19.60 -17.50
C ALA A 22 8.66 -18.71 -16.29
N GLU A 23 7.74 -18.55 -15.35
CA GLU A 23 7.96 -17.76 -14.14
C GLU A 23 9.23 -18.20 -13.39
N ASN A 24 9.51 -19.48 -13.35
CA ASN A 24 10.70 -20.07 -12.74
C ASN A 24 12.04 -19.65 -13.39
N ASP A 25 12.00 -19.07 -14.60
CA ASP A 25 13.21 -18.56 -15.26
C ASP A 25 13.69 -17.24 -14.61
N TYR A 26 12.81 -16.55 -13.87
CA TYR A 26 13.07 -15.23 -13.28
C TYR A 26 12.95 -15.22 -11.76
N TYR A 27 12.16 -16.13 -11.16
CA TYR A 27 11.84 -16.11 -9.74
C TYR A 27 11.96 -17.49 -9.11
N ASN A 28 12.52 -17.54 -7.91
CA ASN A 28 12.48 -18.71 -7.06
C ASN A 28 11.42 -18.47 -5.95
N LEU A 29 10.39 -19.31 -5.92
CA LEU A 29 9.39 -19.28 -4.86
C LEU A 29 9.84 -20.19 -3.72
N THR A 30 10.06 -19.61 -2.56
CA THR A 30 10.43 -20.34 -1.36
C THR A 30 9.38 -20.13 -0.28
N SER A 31 8.82 -21.23 0.22
CA SER A 31 7.90 -21.18 1.37
C SER A 31 8.69 -20.92 2.65
N VAL A 32 8.30 -19.89 3.39
CA VAL A 32 8.91 -19.52 4.67
C VAL A 32 8.04 -20.08 5.80
N PRO A 33 8.58 -20.93 6.70
CA PRO A 33 7.81 -21.50 7.79
C PRO A 33 7.46 -20.42 8.84
N PHE A 34 6.24 -20.48 9.35
CA PHE A 34 5.77 -19.65 10.45
C PHE A 34 5.58 -20.47 11.73
N PRO A 35 5.71 -19.83 12.92
CA PRO A 35 5.34 -20.46 14.17
C PRO A 35 3.88 -20.91 14.16
N LYS A 36 3.59 -22.14 14.61
CA LYS A 36 2.25 -22.74 14.53
C LYS A 36 1.19 -21.95 15.29
N ASP A 37 1.58 -21.27 16.36
CA ASP A 37 0.68 -20.51 17.23
C ASP A 37 0.49 -19.06 16.76
N LEU A 38 1.21 -18.63 15.73
CA LEU A 38 1.15 -17.28 15.17
C LEU A 38 0.15 -17.23 14.00
N LYS A 39 -1.01 -16.64 14.23
CA LYS A 39 -1.98 -16.36 13.17
C LYS A 39 -1.60 -15.05 12.49
N LEU A 40 -0.95 -15.16 11.34
CA LEU A 40 -0.51 -14.01 10.55
C LEU A 40 -1.65 -13.58 9.60
N GLU A 41 -2.34 -12.51 9.97
CA GLU A 41 -3.12 -11.70 9.02
C GLU A 41 -2.23 -10.55 8.55
N ILE A 42 -1.23 -10.86 7.68
CA ILE A 42 -0.24 -9.88 7.22
C ILE A 42 -0.95 -8.77 6.45
N SER A 43 -0.79 -7.55 6.93
CA SER A 43 -1.37 -6.33 6.37
C SER A 43 -0.34 -5.34 5.85
N GLY A 44 0.94 -5.58 6.09
CA GLY A 44 2.04 -4.79 5.58
C GLY A 44 3.38 -5.45 5.83
N MET A 45 4.35 -5.17 4.96
CA MET A 45 5.71 -5.69 5.06
C MET A 45 6.71 -4.58 4.76
N ALA A 46 7.83 -4.58 5.47
CA ALA A 46 8.95 -3.67 5.20
C ALA A 46 10.27 -4.42 5.36
N THR A 47 11.13 -4.29 4.36
CA THR A 47 12.50 -4.82 4.42
C THR A 47 13.34 -3.96 5.34
N LEU A 48 14.08 -4.61 6.23
CA LEU A 48 15.06 -4.00 7.13
C LEU A 48 16.47 -4.47 6.79
N PRO A 49 17.49 -3.78 7.26
CA PRO A 49 18.88 -4.26 7.16
C PRO A 49 19.09 -5.64 7.82
N GLU A 50 20.19 -6.32 7.48
CA GLU A 50 20.65 -7.55 8.12
C GLU A 50 19.70 -8.76 7.97
N ASP A 51 19.18 -8.98 6.76
CA ASP A 51 18.27 -10.10 6.44
C ASP A 51 17.04 -10.15 7.38
N ARG A 52 16.45 -8.99 7.62
CA ARG A 52 15.26 -8.83 8.47
C ARG A 52 14.09 -8.28 7.65
N MET A 53 12.89 -8.64 8.04
CA MET A 53 11.63 -8.12 7.52
C MET A 53 10.66 -7.83 8.65
N ALA A 54 10.07 -6.66 8.65
CA ALA A 54 8.97 -6.34 9.54
C ALA A 54 7.64 -6.74 8.88
N LEU A 55 6.76 -7.33 9.68
CA LEU A 55 5.44 -7.81 9.30
C LEU A 55 4.39 -7.15 10.19
N ALA A 56 3.53 -6.31 9.63
CA ALA A 56 2.36 -5.82 10.33
C ALA A 56 1.26 -6.88 10.29
N ILE A 57 0.64 -7.11 11.42
CA ILE A 57 -0.51 -7.99 11.58
C ILE A 57 -1.73 -7.14 11.88
N ARG A 58 -2.76 -7.27 11.07
CA ARG A 58 -3.99 -6.48 11.18
C ARG A 58 -4.57 -6.41 12.59
N LYS A 59 -4.38 -7.45 13.40
CA LYS A 59 -4.85 -7.49 14.79
C LYS A 59 -4.07 -6.61 15.78
N GLY A 60 -3.11 -5.80 15.29
CA GLY A 60 -2.46 -4.79 16.11
C GLY A 60 -1.05 -5.12 16.55
N GLU A 61 -0.36 -6.03 15.87
CA GLU A 61 1.02 -6.40 16.19
C GLU A 61 1.96 -6.14 15.01
N ILE A 62 3.23 -5.91 15.34
CA ILE A 62 4.34 -5.95 14.37
C ILE A 62 5.35 -6.97 14.83
N TRP A 63 5.75 -7.83 13.91
CA TRP A 63 6.74 -8.88 14.12
C TRP A 63 7.94 -8.66 13.22
N ILE A 64 9.12 -9.00 13.71
CA ILE A 64 10.36 -9.02 12.94
C ILE A 64 10.73 -10.47 12.65
N ALA A 65 10.85 -10.80 11.38
CA ALA A 65 11.44 -12.05 10.90
C ALA A 65 12.91 -11.80 10.58
N LYS A 66 13.83 -12.59 11.11
CA LYS A 66 15.30 -12.53 10.85
C LYS A 66 15.78 -13.86 10.29
N GLY A 67 16.68 -13.82 9.30
CA GLY A 67 17.25 -15.02 8.69
C GLY A 67 16.38 -15.64 7.59
N LEU A 68 15.65 -14.81 6.86
CA LEU A 68 14.75 -15.24 5.77
C LEU A 68 15.51 -15.94 4.64
N SER A 69 16.70 -15.44 4.28
CA SER A 69 17.56 -16.03 3.24
C SER A 69 18.01 -17.46 3.55
N GLY A 70 18.13 -17.80 4.84
CA GLY A 70 18.47 -19.15 5.31
C GLY A 70 17.29 -20.12 5.38
N GLY A 71 16.07 -19.69 5.06
CA GLY A 71 14.88 -20.54 5.04
C GLY A 71 14.37 -21.00 6.44
N LYS A 72 14.99 -20.50 7.52
CA LYS A 72 14.62 -20.82 8.91
C LYS A 72 14.57 -19.53 9.75
N PRO A 73 13.64 -18.63 9.48
CA PRO A 73 13.59 -17.34 10.17
C PRO A 73 13.20 -17.49 11.63
N VAL A 74 13.73 -16.59 12.44
CA VAL A 74 13.32 -16.39 13.82
C VAL A 74 12.39 -15.19 13.87
N TYR A 75 11.24 -15.33 14.54
CA TYR A 75 10.22 -14.30 14.67
C TYR A 75 10.23 -13.72 16.08
N THR A 76 10.30 -12.40 16.18
CA THR A 76 10.24 -11.66 17.44
C THR A 76 9.14 -10.61 17.36
N LYS A 77 8.30 -10.52 18.40
CA LYS A 77 7.30 -9.45 18.48
C LYS A 77 7.98 -8.13 18.79
N PHE A 78 7.84 -7.18 17.87
CA PHE A 78 8.42 -5.84 17.96
C PHE A 78 7.48 -4.82 18.60
N ALA A 79 6.19 -4.83 18.22
CA ALA A 79 5.19 -3.90 18.73
C ALA A 79 3.83 -4.57 18.88
N SER A 80 2.97 -4.03 19.74
CA SER A 80 1.59 -4.48 19.94
C SER A 80 0.68 -3.32 20.37
N GLY A 81 -0.64 -3.57 20.41
CA GLY A 81 -1.62 -2.56 20.83
C GLY A 81 -1.95 -1.53 19.75
N LEU A 82 -1.59 -1.79 18.49
CA LEU A 82 -1.91 -0.91 17.36
C LEU A 82 -3.35 -1.13 16.86
N HIS A 83 -3.97 -0.07 16.34
CA HIS A 83 -5.33 -0.11 15.82
C HIS A 83 -5.35 -0.41 14.33
N GLU A 84 -5.44 -1.71 13.98
CA GLU A 84 -5.49 -2.21 12.61
C GLU A 84 -4.39 -1.61 11.71
N PRO A 85 -3.10 -1.89 11.98
CA PRO A 85 -2.01 -1.39 11.15
C PRO A 85 -2.08 -2.01 9.75
N LEU A 86 -2.22 -1.19 8.70
CA LEU A 86 -2.38 -1.63 7.32
C LEU A 86 -1.28 -1.07 6.42
N GLY A 87 -0.09 -1.49 6.69
CA GLY A 87 1.11 -1.17 5.97
C GLY A 87 2.27 -0.81 6.89
N LEU A 88 3.47 -0.94 6.34
CA LEU A 88 4.73 -0.65 7.00
C LEU A 88 5.70 0.03 6.06
N ALA A 89 6.49 0.95 6.59
CA ALA A 89 7.70 1.43 5.94
C ALA A 89 8.84 1.53 6.94
N TYR A 90 10.05 1.21 6.47
CA TYR A 90 11.27 1.46 7.22
C TYR A 90 11.96 2.69 6.63
N HIS A 91 12.23 3.68 7.47
CA HIS A 91 12.86 4.91 7.03
C HIS A 91 13.76 5.49 8.12
N LYS A 92 15.02 5.75 7.78
CA LYS A 92 16.02 6.37 8.69
C LYS A 92 16.04 5.72 10.09
N GLY A 93 16.10 4.40 10.13
CA GLY A 93 16.22 3.66 11.39
C GLY A 93 14.91 3.43 12.14
N ASN A 94 13.77 3.93 11.66
CA ASN A 94 12.49 3.79 12.32
C ASN A 94 11.49 3.00 11.47
N LEU A 95 10.54 2.33 12.11
CA LEU A 95 9.37 1.78 11.47
C LEU A 95 8.20 2.77 11.55
N TYR A 96 7.46 2.86 10.45
CA TYR A 96 6.24 3.66 10.36
C TYR A 96 5.11 2.76 9.93
N THR A 97 3.96 2.89 10.59
CA THR A 97 2.74 2.18 10.25
C THR A 97 1.54 3.12 10.22
N VAL A 98 0.63 2.89 9.29
CA VAL A 98 -0.64 3.61 9.26
C VAL A 98 -1.67 2.81 10.04
N GLN A 99 -2.28 3.46 11.01
CA GLN A 99 -3.44 3.00 11.75
C GLN A 99 -4.70 3.71 11.22
N ARG A 100 -5.89 3.31 11.66
CA ARG A 100 -7.15 3.93 11.20
C ARG A 100 -7.17 5.46 11.30
N THR A 101 -6.54 6.03 12.33
CA THR A 101 -6.64 7.44 12.70
C THR A 101 -5.33 8.21 12.64
N GLU A 102 -4.21 7.51 12.45
CA GLU A 102 -2.90 8.15 12.49
C GLU A 102 -1.81 7.38 11.74
N LEU A 103 -0.75 8.08 11.41
CA LEU A 103 0.55 7.54 11.04
C LEU A 103 1.44 7.51 12.29
N THR A 104 1.84 6.34 12.71
CA THR A 104 2.63 6.12 13.93
C THR A 104 4.06 5.79 13.58
N ARG A 105 5.01 6.44 14.24
CA ARG A 105 6.43 6.08 14.23
C ARG A 105 6.75 5.21 15.44
N LEU A 106 7.42 4.10 15.18
CA LEU A 106 7.85 3.13 16.21
C LEU A 106 9.38 3.14 16.31
N ARG A 107 9.89 3.22 17.51
CA ARG A 107 11.32 3.19 17.78
C ARG A 107 11.64 2.19 18.88
N ASP A 108 12.74 1.49 18.68
CA ASP A 108 13.46 0.72 19.68
C ASP A 108 14.65 1.61 20.11
N THR A 109 14.61 2.13 21.30
CA THR A 109 15.57 3.15 21.79
C THR A 109 16.72 2.55 22.57
N ASP A 110 16.53 1.35 23.12
CA ASP A 110 17.55 0.63 23.88
C ASP A 110 18.13 -0.59 23.15
N ASN A 111 17.65 -0.85 21.92
CA ASN A 111 18.06 -1.95 21.04
C ASN A 111 17.80 -3.35 21.59
N ASP A 112 16.74 -3.53 22.36
CA ASP A 112 16.30 -4.84 22.87
C ASP A 112 15.48 -5.64 21.83
N GLY A 113 15.17 -5.05 20.70
CA GLY A 113 14.38 -5.64 19.61
C GLY A 113 12.88 -5.42 19.75
N ARG A 114 12.46 -4.51 20.62
CA ARG A 114 11.07 -4.09 20.83
C ARG A 114 10.92 -2.59 20.75
N ALA A 115 9.73 -2.15 20.38
CA ALA A 115 9.44 -0.71 20.33
C ALA A 115 9.14 -0.18 21.73
N ASP A 116 9.93 0.80 22.18
CA ASP A 116 9.74 1.56 23.41
C ASP A 116 8.89 2.80 23.19
N GLU A 117 9.03 3.41 22.00
CA GLU A 117 8.34 4.63 21.65
C GLU A 117 7.32 4.40 20.55
N TYR A 118 6.10 4.84 20.81
CA TYR A 118 4.98 4.92 19.87
C TYR A 118 4.62 6.41 19.70
N LEU A 119 5.10 7.02 18.64
CA LEU A 119 4.97 8.46 18.41
C LEU A 119 3.99 8.73 17.30
N THR A 120 2.93 9.48 17.56
CA THR A 120 2.05 10.00 16.52
C THR A 120 2.85 10.92 15.61
N HIS A 121 3.12 10.49 14.37
CA HIS A 121 3.81 11.28 13.37
C HIS A 121 2.86 12.22 12.64
N ALA A 122 1.66 11.75 12.32
CA ALA A 122 0.58 12.55 11.75
C ALA A 122 -0.78 11.99 12.14
N LYS A 123 -1.77 12.86 12.33
CA LYS A 123 -3.15 12.53 12.63
C LYS A 123 -4.09 13.62 12.12
N GLY A 124 -5.40 13.45 12.27
CA GLY A 124 -6.38 14.49 11.96
C GLY A 124 -7.29 14.17 10.79
N TRP A 125 -7.23 12.95 10.27
CA TRP A 125 -8.30 12.41 9.42
C TRP A 125 -9.33 11.68 10.27
N GLY A 126 -10.59 11.80 9.89
CA GLY A 126 -11.71 11.35 10.70
C GLY A 126 -11.96 9.84 10.65
N VAL A 127 -12.68 9.35 11.65
CA VAL A 127 -13.24 8.00 11.73
C VAL A 127 -14.58 8.05 12.45
N THR A 128 -15.58 7.30 11.95
CA THR A 128 -16.94 7.29 12.53
C THR A 128 -17.33 5.94 13.12
N GLY A 129 -16.44 4.95 13.04
CA GLY A 129 -16.75 3.56 13.38
C GLY A 129 -17.40 2.78 12.24
N ASN A 130 -17.46 3.34 11.03
CA ASN A 130 -17.76 2.56 9.84
C ASN A 130 -16.58 1.60 9.57
N TYR A 131 -16.85 0.31 9.44
CA TYR A 131 -15.80 -0.68 9.32
C TYR A 131 -14.95 -0.54 8.04
N HIS A 132 -15.48 0.11 7.00
CA HIS A 132 -14.75 0.40 5.76
C HIS A 132 -13.69 1.51 5.89
N GLU A 133 -13.67 2.28 6.96
CA GLU A 133 -12.77 3.42 7.15
C GLU A 133 -11.33 2.99 7.46
N TYR A 134 -10.75 2.15 6.59
CA TYR A 134 -9.34 1.77 6.68
C TYR A 134 -8.42 2.89 6.20
N ALA A 135 -7.14 2.79 6.56
CA ALA A 135 -6.08 3.66 6.10
C ALA A 135 -4.86 2.80 5.73
N TYR A 136 -4.32 2.99 4.53
CA TYR A 136 -3.22 2.19 3.97
C TYR A 136 -1.98 3.03 3.72
N GLY A 137 -0.81 2.40 3.86
CA GLY A 137 0.48 3.03 3.68
C GLY A 137 1.40 2.82 4.90
N PRO A 138 2.49 3.61 5.04
CA PRO A 138 2.85 4.68 4.13
C PRO A 138 3.66 4.20 2.94
N ALA A 139 3.54 4.87 1.80
CA ALA A 139 4.54 4.86 0.74
C ALA A 139 5.43 6.09 0.89
N ILE A 140 6.73 5.97 0.61
CA ILE A 140 7.68 7.06 0.83
C ILE A 140 8.20 7.54 -0.53
N ASP A 141 7.99 8.84 -0.84
CA ASP A 141 8.51 9.46 -2.06
C ASP A 141 9.99 9.86 -1.92
N HIS A 142 10.63 10.26 -3.03
CA HIS A 142 12.03 10.64 -3.05
C HIS A 142 12.37 11.87 -2.18
N ALA A 143 11.38 12.71 -1.87
CA ALA A 143 11.55 13.85 -0.97
C ALA A 143 11.40 13.45 0.52
N GLY A 144 11.13 12.17 0.79
CA GLY A 144 10.93 11.64 2.14
C GLY A 144 9.54 11.92 2.71
N ASN A 145 8.58 12.35 1.89
CA ASN A 145 7.20 12.44 2.34
C ASN A 145 6.57 11.05 2.39
N MET A 146 5.65 10.87 3.33
CA MET A 146 4.90 9.63 3.52
C MET A 146 3.47 9.81 3.00
N TRP A 147 3.04 8.90 2.14
CA TRP A 147 1.73 8.96 1.52
C TRP A 147 0.79 7.92 2.12
N VAL A 148 -0.41 8.36 2.44
CA VAL A 148 -1.47 7.54 3.05
C VAL A 148 -2.69 7.58 2.14
N ALA A 149 -3.35 6.45 1.94
CA ALA A 149 -4.61 6.34 1.20
C ALA A 149 -5.73 5.92 2.16
N LEU A 150 -6.81 6.69 2.19
CA LEU A 150 -7.93 6.51 3.09
C LEU A 150 -9.13 5.94 2.35
N ASN A 151 -9.73 4.88 2.87
CA ASN A 151 -11.00 4.38 2.39
C ASN A 151 -12.12 5.37 2.71
N CYS A 152 -13.14 5.43 1.85
CA CYS A 152 -14.34 6.21 2.15
C CYS A 152 -15.24 5.51 3.18
N SER A 153 -16.19 6.26 3.71
CA SER A 153 -17.26 5.76 4.59
C SER A 153 -18.40 5.23 3.75
N ILE A 154 -18.38 3.96 3.38
CA ILE A 154 -19.38 3.39 2.48
C ILE A 154 -20.78 3.40 3.10
N GLY A 155 -21.76 3.88 2.33
CA GLY A 155 -23.18 3.86 2.70
C GLY A 155 -23.61 4.89 3.76
N LYS A 156 -22.71 5.81 4.13
CA LYS A 156 -23.04 6.93 5.01
C LYS A 156 -22.53 8.21 4.38
N GLY A 157 -23.41 9.12 4.04
CA GLY A 157 -23.04 10.44 3.51
C GLY A 157 -21.99 11.17 4.35
N SER A 158 -21.60 12.36 3.94
CA SER A 158 -20.62 13.16 4.67
C SER A 158 -21.03 13.36 6.14
N ASN A 159 -20.08 13.15 7.03
CA ASN A 159 -20.21 13.36 8.46
C ASN A 159 -18.97 14.16 8.90
N PRO A 160 -19.08 15.18 9.75
CA PRO A 160 -17.93 15.95 10.22
C PRO A 160 -16.84 15.08 10.87
N ASN A 161 -17.20 13.88 11.34
CA ASN A 161 -16.25 12.95 11.94
C ASN A 161 -15.57 12.02 10.94
N ASN A 162 -15.94 12.04 9.65
CA ASN A 162 -15.29 11.23 8.60
C ASN A 162 -14.47 12.06 7.60
N GLN A 163 -13.95 13.19 8.04
CA GLN A 163 -13.16 14.09 7.22
C GLN A 163 -12.02 13.36 6.51
N TRP A 164 -11.79 13.72 5.25
CA TRP A 164 -10.75 13.23 4.36
C TRP A 164 -10.87 11.75 3.97
N ARG A 165 -11.94 11.07 4.35
CA ARG A 165 -12.20 9.71 3.87
C ARG A 165 -12.41 9.69 2.35
N GLY A 166 -11.77 8.70 1.68
CA GLY A 166 -11.72 8.66 0.22
C GLY A 166 -10.64 9.57 -0.39
N TRP A 167 -9.65 10.01 0.39
CA TRP A 167 -8.54 10.86 -0.05
C TRP A 167 -7.18 10.19 0.14
N SER A 168 -6.21 10.60 -0.70
CA SER A 168 -4.79 10.41 -0.41
C SER A 168 -4.23 11.64 0.32
N LEU A 169 -3.37 11.39 1.29
CA LEU A 169 -2.72 12.42 2.09
C LEU A 169 -1.21 12.31 1.91
N ARG A 170 -0.53 13.45 1.77
CA ARG A 170 0.93 13.54 1.79
C ARG A 170 1.38 14.14 3.11
N VAL A 171 2.08 13.34 3.91
CA VAL A 171 2.65 13.72 5.21
C VAL A 171 4.11 14.08 5.00
N LYS A 172 4.53 15.27 5.42
CA LYS A 172 5.92 15.70 5.36
C LYS A 172 6.75 15.10 6.49
N PRO A 173 8.10 15.17 6.43
CA PRO A 173 8.97 14.71 7.50
C PRO A 173 8.73 15.37 8.86
N ASP A 174 8.16 16.58 8.89
CA ASP A 174 7.79 17.31 10.12
C ASP A 174 6.42 16.88 10.70
N GLY A 175 5.74 15.92 10.05
CA GLY A 175 4.41 15.45 10.45
C GLY A 175 3.25 16.31 9.94
N SER A 176 3.49 17.49 9.36
CA SER A 176 2.44 18.26 8.70
C SER A 176 1.96 17.53 7.43
N TRP A 177 0.67 17.61 7.12
CA TRP A 177 0.12 16.91 5.98
C TRP A 177 -0.87 17.76 5.18
N ALA A 178 -1.10 17.34 3.95
CA ALA A 178 -2.07 17.93 3.06
C ALA A 178 -2.81 16.85 2.24
N PRO A 179 -4.10 17.05 1.93
CA PRO A 179 -4.82 16.23 0.98
C PRO A 179 -4.25 16.42 -0.43
N MET A 180 -4.19 15.34 -1.19
CA MET A 180 -3.59 15.35 -2.52
C MET A 180 -4.59 15.04 -3.61
N SER A 181 -5.24 13.89 -3.56
CA SER A 181 -6.26 13.48 -4.53
C SER A 181 -7.42 12.78 -3.82
N GLY A 182 -8.62 12.98 -4.33
CA GLY A 182 -9.84 12.39 -3.80
C GLY A 182 -10.50 11.41 -4.77
N GLY A 183 -11.63 10.85 -4.35
CA GLY A 183 -12.37 9.93 -5.21
C GLY A 183 -11.99 8.48 -5.07
N PHE A 184 -11.40 8.09 -3.94
CA PHE A 184 -11.18 6.68 -3.61
C PHE A 184 -12.42 6.07 -2.95
N ARG A 185 -12.62 4.78 -3.24
CA ARG A 185 -13.62 3.96 -2.56
C ARG A 185 -12.98 3.13 -1.43
N SER A 186 -12.11 2.22 -1.80
CA SER A 186 -11.45 1.28 -0.88
C SER A 186 -10.05 0.95 -1.38
N PRO A 187 -9.14 1.93 -1.39
CA PRO A 187 -7.76 1.66 -1.76
C PRO A 187 -7.17 0.62 -0.81
N SER A 188 -6.34 -0.30 -1.32
CA SER A 188 -5.73 -1.34 -0.50
C SER A 188 -4.22 -1.49 -0.72
N GLY A 189 -3.68 -0.88 -1.74
CA GLY A 189 -2.25 -0.87 -2.03
C GLY A 189 -1.78 0.53 -2.37
N ILE A 190 -0.61 0.91 -1.86
CA ILE A 190 0.05 2.17 -2.18
C ILE A 190 1.55 1.94 -2.31
N GLY A 191 2.17 2.54 -3.29
CA GLY A 191 3.61 2.37 -3.55
C GLY A 191 4.17 3.45 -4.45
N THR A 192 5.49 3.44 -4.62
CA THR A 192 6.22 4.37 -5.47
C THR A 192 6.92 3.65 -6.62
N ASN A 193 7.03 4.32 -7.75
CA ASN A 193 7.91 3.89 -8.83
C ASN A 193 9.35 4.37 -8.60
N LEU A 194 10.27 3.99 -9.51
CA LEU A 194 11.69 4.31 -9.42
C LEU A 194 12.00 5.82 -9.57
N VAL A 195 11.05 6.62 -10.06
CA VAL A 195 11.23 8.09 -10.18
C VAL A 195 10.50 8.86 -9.07
N GLY A 196 9.89 8.14 -8.11
CA GLY A 196 9.27 8.74 -6.93
C GLY A 196 7.81 9.14 -7.10
N ASP A 197 7.18 8.80 -8.22
CA ASP A 197 5.73 8.96 -8.36
C ASP A 197 5.00 7.94 -7.48
N VAL A 198 3.90 8.37 -6.89
CA VAL A 198 3.12 7.55 -5.96
C VAL A 198 1.85 7.06 -6.62
N PHE A 199 1.57 5.78 -6.46
CA PHE A 199 0.40 5.11 -7.00
C PHE A 199 -0.37 4.38 -5.90
N ALA A 200 -1.69 4.29 -6.09
CA ALA A 200 -2.54 3.43 -5.29
C ALA A 200 -3.41 2.55 -6.17
N THR A 201 -3.72 1.36 -5.70
CA THR A 201 -4.78 0.54 -6.28
C THR A 201 -6.07 0.78 -5.52
N ASP A 202 -7.21 0.73 -6.22
CA ASP A 202 -8.52 0.85 -5.60
C ASP A 202 -9.41 -0.31 -6.01
N GLN A 203 -10.42 -0.56 -5.23
CA GLN A 203 -11.46 -1.53 -5.57
C GLN A 203 -12.42 -0.89 -6.58
N GLN A 204 -13.02 -1.73 -7.43
CA GLN A 204 -14.09 -1.32 -8.34
C GLN A 204 -15.12 -0.44 -7.61
N GLY A 205 -15.45 0.69 -8.20
CA GLY A 205 -16.46 1.61 -7.68
C GLY A 205 -17.88 1.17 -8.01
N ASN A 206 -18.87 1.94 -7.59
CA ASN A 206 -20.27 1.66 -7.87
C ASN A 206 -20.59 1.68 -9.40
N TRP A 207 -19.77 2.34 -10.19
CA TRP A 207 -19.94 2.49 -11.64
C TRP A 207 -18.71 2.06 -12.46
N PHE A 208 -17.56 1.89 -11.83
CA PHE A 208 -16.32 1.50 -12.48
C PHE A 208 -16.11 -0.02 -12.34
N PRO A 209 -16.16 -0.80 -13.42
CA PRO A 209 -16.27 -2.26 -13.35
C PRO A 209 -14.92 -2.97 -13.13
N SER A 210 -13.84 -2.26 -12.84
CA SER A 210 -12.52 -2.84 -12.60
C SER A 210 -11.76 -2.16 -11.46
N CYS A 211 -10.71 -2.83 -10.97
CA CYS A 211 -9.83 -2.30 -9.95
C CYS A 211 -8.70 -1.48 -10.62
N PRO A 212 -8.73 -0.14 -10.54
CA PRO A 212 -7.76 0.69 -11.23
C PRO A 212 -6.44 0.83 -10.47
N LEU A 213 -5.37 1.13 -11.20
CA LEU A 213 -4.13 1.70 -10.65
C LEU A 213 -4.16 3.21 -10.90
N MET A 214 -4.04 3.98 -9.84
CA MET A 214 -4.20 5.43 -9.85
C MET A 214 -2.90 6.14 -9.52
N HIS A 215 -2.49 7.10 -10.34
CA HIS A 215 -1.37 7.99 -10.04
C HIS A 215 -1.84 9.11 -9.12
N LEU A 216 -1.25 9.24 -7.94
CA LEU A 216 -1.65 10.21 -6.92
C LEU A 216 -1.07 11.59 -7.24
N LYS A 217 -1.85 12.45 -7.87
CA LYS A 217 -1.49 13.82 -8.21
C LYS A 217 -2.34 14.81 -7.45
N ARG A 218 -1.75 15.93 -7.07
CA ARG A 218 -2.48 17.01 -6.40
C ARG A 218 -3.66 17.48 -7.24
N GLY A 219 -4.85 17.50 -6.63
CA GLY A 219 -6.08 17.95 -7.28
C GLY A 219 -6.74 16.90 -8.20
N ALA A 220 -6.19 15.70 -8.32
CA ALA A 220 -6.82 14.62 -9.09
C ALA A 220 -8.06 14.08 -8.37
N PHE A 221 -9.05 13.67 -9.16
CA PHE A 221 -10.25 13.00 -8.69
C PHE A 221 -10.39 11.63 -9.37
N HIS A 222 -10.53 10.57 -8.58
CA HIS A 222 -10.49 9.17 -9.04
C HIS A 222 -11.87 8.53 -9.21
N GLY A 223 -12.95 9.30 -9.10
CA GLY A 223 -14.29 8.92 -9.55
C GLY A 223 -15.30 8.56 -8.46
N HIS A 224 -14.90 8.24 -7.24
CA HIS A 224 -15.86 7.91 -6.17
C HIS A 224 -16.37 9.17 -5.47
N ALA A 225 -17.68 9.44 -5.60
CA ALA A 225 -18.28 10.72 -5.22
C ALA A 225 -18.33 10.99 -3.70
N ASP A 226 -18.27 9.96 -2.86
CA ASP A 226 -18.38 10.11 -1.39
C ASP A 226 -17.23 10.92 -0.77
N SER A 227 -16.16 11.17 -1.51
CA SER A 227 -15.04 12.03 -1.09
C SER A 227 -15.23 13.52 -1.43
N LEU A 228 -16.21 13.87 -2.28
CA LEU A 228 -16.43 15.25 -2.76
C LEU A 228 -16.72 16.29 -1.66
N PRO A 229 -17.40 15.95 -0.53
CA PRO A 229 -17.64 16.92 0.53
C PRO A 229 -16.38 17.57 1.11
N PHE A 230 -15.20 16.98 0.85
CA PHE A 230 -13.90 17.47 1.35
C PHE A 230 -13.08 18.23 0.29
N THR A 231 -13.67 18.59 -0.84
CA THR A 231 -13.00 19.33 -1.92
C THR A 231 -13.08 20.85 -1.78
N GLN A 232 -13.84 21.36 -0.80
CA GLN A 232 -14.04 22.79 -0.56
C GLN A 232 -13.20 23.33 0.58
#